data_62b0f84b0d229bf2c1e4f4218e415d48
#
_entry.id   62b0f84b0d229bf2c1e4f4218e415d48
#
_cell.length_a   1.000
_cell.length_b   1.000
_cell.length_c   1.000
_cell.angle_alpha   90.00
_cell.angle_beta   90.00
_cell.angle_gamma   90.00
#
_symmetry.space_group_name_H-M   'P 1'
#
loop_
_entity.id
_entity.type
_entity.pdbx_description
1 polymer ?
#
loop_
_entity_poly.entity_id
_entity_poly.type
_entity_poly.pdbx_seq_one_letter_code
_entity_poly.pdbx_strand_id
1 'polypeptide(L)'
;MLLDHDRGHVLADTADGTLTVREDEVGLRAESVVTDPAVIEGAKKGLLKGWSFNMKNVVDSIEDRANQLPIRHVKDFDMDEITLVMNKIPVYSSTSVEVRAGTEEEVETRAMCMETTYTENLPPKKGYDNTKFQERINKLKKQEEK
;
A
#
# COMPACT_ATOMS: atom_id res chain seq x y z
N MET A 1 -1.59 -6.76 13.16
CA MET A 1 -0.66 -5.91 12.39
C MET A 1 0.69 -6.60 12.25
N LEU A 2 1.28 -6.59 11.07
CA LEU A 2 2.55 -7.26 10.77
C LEU A 2 3.65 -6.24 10.45
N LEU A 3 4.90 -6.69 10.40
CA LEU A 3 6.02 -5.95 9.80
C LEU A 3 6.31 -6.54 8.41
N ASP A 4 6.33 -5.67 7.38
CA ASP A 4 6.74 -6.04 6.00
C ASP A 4 6.02 -7.28 5.41
N HIS A 5 4.74 -7.54 5.77
CA HIS A 5 3.97 -8.74 5.40
C HIS A 5 4.58 -10.06 5.91
N ASP A 6 5.35 -10.03 6.97
CA ASP A 6 5.89 -11.23 7.58
C ASP A 6 4.93 -11.76 8.65
N ARG A 7 4.26 -12.87 8.35
CA ARG A 7 3.33 -13.52 9.28
C ARG A 7 4.01 -14.07 10.54
N GLY A 8 5.32 -14.26 10.50
CA GLY A 8 6.13 -14.60 11.68
C GLY A 8 6.46 -13.40 12.55
N HIS A 9 6.23 -12.17 12.08
CA HIS A 9 6.55 -10.93 12.79
C HIS A 9 5.28 -10.10 13.05
N VAL A 10 4.55 -10.50 14.07
CA VAL A 10 3.32 -9.83 14.52
C VAL A 10 3.69 -8.71 15.48
N LEU A 11 3.29 -7.48 15.17
CA LEU A 11 3.52 -6.30 15.98
C LEU A 11 2.37 -6.01 16.94
N ALA A 12 1.14 -6.28 16.52
CA ALA A 12 -0.07 -6.04 17.30
C ALA A 12 -1.26 -6.81 16.73
N ASP A 13 -2.27 -7.07 17.55
CA ASP A 13 -3.46 -7.82 17.17
C ASP A 13 -4.73 -7.16 17.72
N THR A 14 -5.83 -7.26 16.95
CA THR A 14 -7.16 -6.80 17.38
C THR A 14 -7.76 -7.72 18.44
N ALA A 15 -7.38 -9.01 18.44
CA ALA A 15 -7.91 -9.99 19.38
C ALA A 15 -7.42 -9.76 20.82
N ASP A 16 -6.22 -9.24 21.00
CA ASP A 16 -5.67 -8.90 22.32
C ASP A 16 -5.83 -7.42 22.67
N GLY A 17 -6.41 -6.62 21.75
CA GLY A 17 -6.67 -5.19 21.97
C GLY A 17 -5.45 -4.30 21.77
N THR A 18 -4.32 -4.83 21.29
CA THR A 18 -3.10 -4.04 21.02
C THR A 18 -3.19 -3.29 19.69
N LEU A 19 -4.11 -3.67 18.79
CA LEU A 19 -4.41 -2.99 17.55
C LEU A 19 -5.87 -2.50 17.56
N THR A 20 -6.07 -1.22 17.33
CA THR A 20 -7.40 -0.65 17.07
C THR A 20 -7.51 -0.27 15.59
N VAL A 21 -8.56 -0.72 14.93
CA VAL A 21 -8.87 -0.41 13.53
C VAL A 21 -10.26 0.18 13.46
N ARG A 22 -10.41 1.31 12.78
CA ARG A 22 -11.70 1.98 12.58
C ARG A 22 -11.76 2.70 11.25
N GLU A 23 -12.94 2.82 10.71
CA GLU A 23 -13.24 3.70 9.58
C GLU A 23 -13.59 5.11 10.11
N ASP A 24 -13.12 6.14 9.41
CA ASP A 24 -13.48 7.53 9.65
C ASP A 24 -13.76 8.23 8.30
N GLU A 25 -14.00 9.54 8.32
CA GLU A 25 -14.33 10.32 7.10
C GLU A 25 -13.20 10.35 6.06
N VAL A 26 -11.97 9.99 6.43
CA VAL A 26 -10.80 9.97 5.55
C VAL A 26 -10.53 8.58 4.98
N GLY A 27 -10.91 7.54 5.73
CA GLY A 27 -10.71 6.13 5.36
C GLY A 27 -10.43 5.23 6.55
N LEU A 28 -9.62 4.19 6.34
CA LEU A 28 -9.27 3.25 7.38
C LEU A 28 -8.13 3.80 8.25
N ARG A 29 -8.40 3.88 9.55
CA ARG A 29 -7.43 4.28 10.57
C ARG A 29 -7.05 3.10 11.44
N ALA A 30 -5.74 2.85 11.57
CA ALA A 30 -5.19 1.88 12.49
C ALA A 30 -4.32 2.59 13.54
N GLU A 31 -4.49 2.20 14.80
CA GLU A 31 -3.71 2.72 15.94
C GLU A 31 -3.18 1.55 16.75
N SER A 32 -1.92 1.60 17.12
CA SER A 32 -1.26 0.56 17.89
C SER A 32 -0.08 1.13 18.67
N VAL A 33 0.21 0.53 19.81
CA VAL A 33 1.45 0.73 20.55
C VAL A 33 2.43 -0.36 20.12
N VAL A 34 3.56 0.02 19.55
CA VAL A 34 4.58 -0.90 19.08
C VAL A 34 5.75 -0.92 20.06
N THR A 35 6.06 -2.10 20.58
CA THR A 35 7.16 -2.34 21.52
C THR A 35 8.38 -3.03 20.89
N ASP A 36 8.30 -3.38 19.59
CA ASP A 36 9.39 -4.03 18.87
C ASP A 36 10.60 -3.07 18.73
N PRO A 37 11.79 -3.44 19.26
CA PRO A 37 12.94 -2.54 19.26
C PRO A 37 13.42 -2.17 17.85
N ALA A 38 13.32 -3.07 16.87
CA ALA A 38 13.74 -2.82 15.50
C ALA A 38 12.82 -1.80 14.82
N VAL A 39 11.52 -1.88 15.09
CA VAL A 39 10.53 -0.93 14.56
C VAL A 39 10.69 0.43 15.23
N ILE A 40 10.91 0.48 16.56
CA ILE A 40 11.17 1.72 17.30
C ILE A 40 12.43 2.41 16.76
N GLU A 41 13.51 1.68 16.58
CA GLU A 41 14.74 2.21 15.99
C GLU A 41 14.54 2.69 14.55
N GLY A 42 13.80 1.92 13.74
CA GLY A 42 13.43 2.29 12.39
C GLY A 42 12.59 3.57 12.34
N ALA A 43 11.64 3.73 13.26
CA ALA A 43 10.83 4.93 13.40
C ALA A 43 11.70 6.16 13.75
N LYS A 44 12.59 6.04 14.72
CA LYS A 44 13.55 7.10 15.11
C LYS A 44 14.45 7.53 13.93
N LYS A 45 14.77 6.61 13.03
CA LYS A 45 15.58 6.86 11.82
C LYS A 45 14.76 7.31 10.59
N GLY A 46 13.44 7.41 10.70
CA GLY A 46 12.57 7.78 9.59
C GLY A 46 12.48 6.69 8.50
N LEU A 47 12.67 5.43 8.86
CA LEU A 47 12.66 4.30 7.91
C LEU A 47 11.25 3.73 7.65
N LEU A 48 10.25 4.15 8.39
CA LEU A 48 8.87 3.73 8.17
C LEU A 48 8.33 4.40 6.90
N LYS A 49 7.99 3.60 5.89
CA LYS A 49 7.64 4.07 4.54
C LYS A 49 6.15 4.23 4.33
N GLY A 50 5.33 3.59 5.14
CA GLY A 50 3.89 3.62 4.99
C GLY A 50 3.23 2.33 5.43
N TRP A 51 2.00 2.14 4.96
CA TRP A 51 1.17 1.01 5.28
C TRP A 51 0.86 0.19 4.03
N SER A 52 0.63 -1.07 4.22
CA SER A 52 0.01 -1.96 3.27
C SER A 52 -1.04 -2.82 3.97
N PHE A 53 -1.91 -3.44 3.21
CA PHE A 53 -2.92 -4.34 3.76
C PHE A 53 -3.22 -5.45 2.76
N ASN A 54 -3.82 -6.53 3.25
CA ASN A 54 -4.28 -7.62 2.42
C ASN A 54 -5.80 -7.79 2.57
N MET A 55 -6.47 -7.96 1.43
CA MET A 55 -7.92 -8.11 1.34
C MET A 55 -8.28 -9.53 0.91
N LYS A 56 -9.35 -10.07 1.48
CA LYS A 56 -10.00 -11.32 1.06
C LYS A 56 -11.45 -11.04 0.68
N ASN A 57 -12.08 -11.97 -0.03
CA ASN A 57 -13.50 -11.93 -0.40
C ASN A 57 -13.93 -10.59 -1.01
N VAL A 58 -13.08 -10.03 -1.88
CA VAL A 58 -13.27 -8.70 -2.45
C VAL A 58 -14.46 -8.69 -3.41
N VAL A 59 -15.39 -7.78 -3.17
CA VAL A 59 -16.50 -7.45 -4.09
C VAL A 59 -16.12 -6.17 -4.82
N ASP A 60 -15.95 -6.25 -6.13
CA ASP A 60 -15.51 -5.11 -6.93
C ASP A 60 -16.24 -5.01 -8.27
N SER A 61 -15.99 -3.92 -8.98
CA SER A 61 -16.34 -3.73 -10.38
C SER A 61 -15.19 -3.05 -11.11
N ILE A 62 -14.98 -3.43 -12.35
CA ILE A 62 -13.94 -2.86 -13.21
C ILE A 62 -14.61 -1.87 -14.17
N GLU A 63 -14.04 -0.67 -14.26
CA GLU A 63 -14.39 0.36 -15.21
C GLU A 63 -13.28 0.44 -16.27
N ASP A 64 -13.61 0.02 -17.48
CA ASP A 64 -12.69 0.14 -18.61
C ASP A 64 -12.64 1.59 -19.11
N ARG A 65 -11.43 2.10 -19.32
CA ARG A 65 -11.18 3.45 -19.83
C ARG A 65 -10.44 3.40 -21.15
N ALA A 66 -10.95 4.12 -22.12
CA ALA A 66 -10.28 4.25 -23.41
C ALA A 66 -8.89 4.90 -23.22
N ASN A 67 -7.83 4.21 -23.67
CA ASN A 67 -6.42 4.66 -23.61
C ASN A 67 -5.83 4.90 -22.21
N GLN A 68 -6.46 4.38 -21.15
CA GLN A 68 -5.97 4.43 -19.77
C GLN A 68 -6.05 3.06 -19.12
N LEU A 69 -5.39 2.90 -17.97
CA LEU A 69 -5.56 1.70 -17.17
C LEU A 69 -7.00 1.65 -16.61
N PRO A 70 -7.61 0.45 -16.58
CA PRO A 70 -8.92 0.28 -15.96
C PRO A 70 -8.89 0.66 -14.49
N ILE A 71 -10.00 1.19 -13.98
CA ILE A 71 -10.18 1.43 -12.55
C ILE A 71 -10.90 0.25 -11.94
N ARG A 72 -10.39 -0.25 -10.83
CA ARG A 72 -11.03 -1.22 -9.98
C ARG A 72 -11.73 -0.50 -8.83
N HIS A 73 -13.05 -0.55 -8.82
CA HIS A 73 -13.87 -0.02 -7.72
C HIS A 73 -14.13 -1.14 -6.71
N VAL A 74 -13.47 -1.10 -5.59
CA VAL A 74 -13.70 -2.04 -4.48
C VAL A 74 -14.90 -1.54 -3.68
N LYS A 75 -15.91 -2.42 -3.51
CA LYS A 75 -17.17 -2.11 -2.82
C LYS A 75 -17.22 -2.69 -1.42
N ASP A 76 -16.63 -3.87 -1.26
CA ASP A 76 -16.62 -4.60 0.01
C ASP A 76 -15.44 -5.57 0.04
N PHE A 77 -14.91 -5.87 1.21
CA PHE A 77 -13.83 -6.83 1.40
C PHE A 77 -13.64 -7.19 2.88
N ASP A 78 -13.07 -8.36 3.12
CA ASP A 78 -12.58 -8.73 4.43
C ASP A 78 -11.13 -8.30 4.58
N MET A 79 -10.83 -7.56 5.64
CA MET A 79 -9.45 -7.18 5.99
C MET A 79 -8.74 -8.37 6.63
N ASP A 80 -7.74 -8.94 5.95
CA ASP A 80 -6.96 -10.08 6.45
C ASP A 80 -5.79 -9.61 7.33
N GLU A 81 -5.09 -8.59 6.90
CA GLU A 81 -3.95 -8.03 7.62
C GLU A 81 -3.72 -6.55 7.30
N ILE A 82 -3.15 -5.87 8.26
CA ILE A 82 -2.53 -4.55 8.09
C ILE A 82 -1.04 -4.71 8.36
N THR A 83 -0.22 -4.09 7.55
CA THR A 83 1.23 -4.19 7.62
C THR A 83 1.88 -2.82 7.68
N LEU A 84 2.78 -2.64 8.64
CA LEU A 84 3.72 -1.52 8.65
C LEU A 84 4.90 -1.84 7.73
N VAL A 85 5.20 -0.95 6.79
CA VAL A 85 6.25 -1.18 5.78
C VAL A 85 7.50 -0.40 6.14
N MET A 86 8.61 -1.11 6.32
CA MET A 86 9.91 -0.54 6.63
C MET A 86 10.97 -0.88 5.57
N ASN A 87 11.14 -2.15 5.26
CA ASN A 87 12.19 -2.61 4.33
C ASN A 87 11.67 -2.79 2.90
N LYS A 88 10.36 -2.98 2.71
CA LYS A 88 9.71 -3.11 1.40
C LYS A 88 9.24 -1.76 0.86
N ILE A 89 8.66 -1.77 -0.32
CA ILE A 89 7.99 -0.60 -0.92
C ILE A 89 6.49 -0.78 -0.69
N PRO A 90 5.80 0.20 -0.08
CA PRO A 90 4.35 0.12 0.09
C PRO A 90 3.66 0.14 -1.29
N VAL A 91 2.60 -0.64 -1.43
CA VAL A 91 1.81 -0.70 -2.67
C VAL A 91 1.07 0.62 -2.90
N TYR A 92 0.64 1.25 -1.81
CA TYR A 92 -0.09 2.51 -1.85
C TYR A 92 0.81 3.65 -1.39
N SER A 93 1.12 4.57 -2.30
CA SER A 93 1.96 5.75 -2.01
C SER A 93 1.25 6.83 -1.20
N SER A 94 -0.08 6.72 -1.06
CA SER A 94 -0.92 7.67 -0.33
C SER A 94 -1.13 7.33 1.15
N THR A 95 -0.47 6.28 1.65
CA THR A 95 -0.51 5.97 3.08
C THR A 95 0.56 6.75 3.83
N SER A 96 0.21 7.29 5.00
CA SER A 96 1.14 7.98 5.89
C SER A 96 1.27 7.26 7.22
N VAL A 97 2.45 7.35 7.81
CA VAL A 97 2.74 6.87 9.17
C VAL A 97 3.03 8.08 10.04
N GLU A 98 2.20 8.29 11.05
CA GLU A 98 2.48 9.27 12.10
C GLU A 98 3.03 8.51 13.30
N VAL A 99 4.20 8.92 13.77
CA VAL A 99 4.86 8.34 14.95
C VAL A 99 4.74 9.33 16.09
N ARG A 100 4.18 8.89 17.21
CA ARG A 100 4.12 9.66 18.44
C ARG A 100 4.94 8.94 19.50
N ALA A 101 5.96 9.60 20.04
CA ALA A 101 6.67 9.09 21.18
C ALA A 101 5.84 9.36 22.44
N GLY A 102 5.32 8.33 23.07
CA GLY A 102 4.69 8.44 24.39
C GLY A 102 5.76 8.58 25.46
N THR A 103 6.36 7.50 25.87
CA THR A 103 7.58 7.39 26.66
C THR A 103 8.70 6.84 25.77
N GLU A 104 9.95 6.84 26.20
CA GLU A 104 11.11 6.46 25.36
C GLU A 104 11.01 5.08 24.68
N GLU A 105 10.02 4.25 25.06
CA GLU A 105 9.85 2.86 24.61
C GLU A 105 8.61 2.62 23.74
N GLU A 106 7.72 3.61 23.53
CA GLU A 106 6.46 3.44 22.82
C GLU A 106 6.39 4.32 21.56
N VAL A 107 5.98 3.72 20.44
CA VAL A 107 5.74 4.40 19.16
C VAL A 107 4.30 4.19 18.75
N GLU A 108 3.49 5.25 18.76
CA GLU A 108 2.14 5.22 18.22
C GLU A 108 2.19 5.47 16.72
N THR A 109 1.60 4.58 15.91
CA THR A 109 1.58 4.69 14.47
C THR A 109 0.14 4.89 13.97
N ARG A 110 -0.06 5.88 13.12
CA ARG A 110 -1.33 6.17 12.45
C ARG A 110 -1.24 5.96 10.96
N ALA A 111 -2.16 5.20 10.39
CA ALA A 111 -2.38 5.16 8.95
C ALA A 111 -3.42 6.23 8.58
N MET A 112 -3.05 7.17 7.72
CA MET A 112 -3.99 8.06 7.05
C MET A 112 -3.94 7.77 5.56
N CYS A 113 -5.09 7.42 4.98
CA CYS A 113 -5.26 7.44 3.54
C CYS A 113 -5.55 8.88 3.15
N MET A 114 -4.59 9.58 2.53
CA MET A 114 -4.85 10.89 1.93
C MET A 114 -5.28 10.69 0.49
N GLU A 115 -6.44 11.18 0.09
CA GLU A 115 -6.76 11.35 -1.32
C GLU A 115 -5.72 12.30 -1.93
N THR A 116 -4.84 11.73 -2.76
CA THR A 116 -3.91 12.53 -3.54
C THR A 116 -4.67 13.11 -4.73
N THR A 117 -5.13 14.35 -4.63
CA THR A 117 -5.49 15.12 -5.81
C THR A 117 -4.21 15.36 -6.61
N TYR A 118 -4.04 14.60 -7.70
CA TYR A 118 -2.97 14.87 -8.65
C TYR A 118 -3.25 16.20 -9.34
N THR A 119 -2.53 17.25 -8.93
CA THR A 119 -2.42 18.44 -9.76
C THR A 119 -1.53 18.12 -10.97
N GLU A 120 -2.06 18.32 -12.18
CA GLU A 120 -1.44 18.04 -13.48
C GLU A 120 -0.21 18.92 -13.78
N ASN A 121 0.81 18.88 -12.94
CA ASN A 121 2.08 19.56 -13.22
C ASN A 121 3.26 18.59 -13.29
N LEU A 122 3.02 17.37 -13.78
CA LEU A 122 4.10 16.50 -14.19
C LEU A 122 4.60 16.93 -15.57
N PRO A 123 5.93 17.12 -15.76
CA PRO A 123 6.48 17.30 -17.09
C PRO A 123 6.04 16.14 -17.99
N PRO A 124 5.77 16.39 -19.28
CA PRO A 124 5.28 15.36 -20.18
C PRO A 124 6.22 14.16 -20.10
N LYS A 125 5.69 13.00 -19.70
CA LYS A 125 6.43 11.74 -19.70
C LYS A 125 6.95 11.56 -21.12
N LYS A 126 8.28 11.53 -21.31
CA LYS A 126 8.88 11.08 -22.57
C LYS A 126 8.23 9.74 -22.90
N GLY A 127 7.46 9.69 -23.98
CA GLY A 127 6.81 8.48 -24.42
C GLY A 127 7.85 7.37 -24.54
N TYR A 128 7.60 6.23 -23.91
CA TYR A 128 8.41 5.04 -24.13
C TYR A 128 8.31 4.68 -25.62
N ASP A 129 9.42 4.64 -26.31
CA ASP A 129 9.50 4.15 -27.68
C ASP A 129 9.30 2.62 -27.67
N ASN A 130 8.08 2.21 -27.90
CA ASN A 130 7.68 0.80 -27.96
C ASN A 130 7.90 0.16 -29.33
N THR A 131 8.51 0.85 -30.30
CA THR A 131 8.66 0.40 -31.68
C THR A 131 9.32 -0.97 -31.77
N LYS A 132 10.43 -1.18 -31.06
CA LYS A 132 11.11 -2.48 -31.03
C LYS A 132 10.25 -3.62 -30.43
N PHE A 133 9.36 -3.30 -29.50
CA PHE A 133 8.48 -4.28 -28.88
C PHE A 133 7.35 -4.66 -29.85
N GLN A 134 6.77 -3.70 -30.55
CA GLN A 134 5.76 -3.92 -31.59
C GLN A 134 6.30 -4.71 -32.78
N GLU A 135 7.52 -4.44 -33.22
CA GLU A 135 8.19 -5.21 -34.28
C GLU A 135 8.39 -6.69 -33.88
N ARG A 136 8.71 -6.94 -32.62
CA ARG A 136 8.86 -8.31 -32.08
C ARG A 136 7.54 -9.06 -32.03
N ILE A 137 6.45 -8.40 -31.60
CA ILE A 137 5.10 -8.97 -31.62
C ILE A 137 4.67 -9.29 -33.05
N ASN A 138 4.90 -8.39 -34.00
CA ASN A 138 4.53 -8.60 -35.39
C ASN A 138 5.32 -9.74 -36.05
N LYS A 139 6.59 -9.94 -35.64
CA LYS A 139 7.37 -11.10 -36.09
C LYS A 139 6.82 -12.43 -35.57
N LEU A 140 6.39 -12.48 -34.31
CA LEU A 140 5.82 -13.67 -33.70
C LEU A 140 4.49 -14.04 -34.37
N LYS A 141 3.61 -13.07 -34.62
CA LYS A 141 2.32 -13.31 -35.31
C LYS A 141 2.48 -13.87 -36.72
N LYS A 142 3.51 -13.43 -37.47
CA LYS A 142 3.81 -13.96 -38.81
C LYS A 142 4.41 -15.37 -38.80
N GLN A 143 4.87 -15.87 -37.66
CA GLN A 143 5.38 -17.24 -37.51
C GLN A 143 4.27 -18.24 -37.16
N GLU A 144 3.17 -17.78 -36.58
CA GLU A 144 1.99 -18.61 -36.25
C GLU A 144 1.04 -18.80 -37.45
N GLU A 145 1.15 -17.98 -38.50
CA GLU A 145 0.33 -18.06 -39.74
C GLU A 145 0.97 -18.93 -40.84
N LYS A 146 2.06 -19.66 -40.55
CA LYS A 146 2.70 -20.60 -41.49
C LYS A 146 2.63 -22.04 -40.96
#